data_1cb5c09ba86a82c13ea3dc9b7bb25052
#
_entry.id   1cb5c09ba86a82c13ea3dc9b7bb25052
#
_cell.length_a   1.000
_cell.length_b   1.000
_cell.length_c   1.000
_cell.angle_alpha   90.00
_cell.angle_beta   90.00
_cell.angle_gamma   90.00
#
_symmetry.space_group_name_H-M   'P 1'
#
loop_
_entity.id
_entity.type
_entity.pdbx_description
1 polymer ?
#
loop_
_entity_poly.entity_id
_entity_poly.type
_entity_poly.pdbx_seq_one_letter_code
_entity_poly.pdbx_strand_id
1 'polypeptide(L)' 'MSIAEHVTGLQHLGLPTAALDETAAFYESLGFVRAHSTVNPGTGERVCFLTCGGLCIETYECAAPARRPGAIDHLDLDV' A
#
# COMPACT_ATOMS: atom_id res chain seq x y z
N MET A 1 17.06 -19.60 16.99
CA MET A 1 16.96 -18.67 15.84
C MET A 1 15.63 -17.95 15.91
N SER A 2 15.64 -16.64 15.86
CA SER A 2 14.43 -15.84 15.89
C SER A 2 14.06 -15.37 14.48
N ILE A 3 12.78 -15.06 14.28
CA ILE A 3 12.31 -14.49 13.00
C ILE A 3 13.04 -13.19 12.70
N ALA A 4 13.38 -12.40 13.73
CA ALA A 4 14.06 -11.12 13.55
C ALA A 4 15.41 -11.25 12.83
N GLU A 5 16.07 -12.39 12.90
CA GLU A 5 17.33 -12.63 12.20
C GLU A 5 17.16 -12.72 10.67
N HIS A 6 15.94 -12.96 10.23
CA HIS A 6 15.60 -13.15 8.81
C HIS A 6 14.85 -11.97 8.21
N VAL A 7 14.45 -10.99 9.04
CA VAL A 7 13.74 -9.81 8.57
C VAL A 7 14.74 -8.78 8.08
N THR A 8 14.65 -8.41 6.80
CA THR A 8 15.54 -7.42 6.18
C THR A 8 14.89 -6.06 6.02
N GLY A 9 13.64 -5.92 6.44
CA GLY A 9 12.90 -4.66 6.37
C GLY A 9 11.41 -4.90 6.14
N LEU A 10 10.71 -3.83 5.83
CA LEU A 10 9.28 -3.87 5.52
C LEU A 10 9.10 -4.20 4.04
N GLN A 11 8.32 -5.24 3.74
CA GLN A 11 8.07 -5.63 2.36
C GLN A 11 7.06 -4.69 1.69
N HIS A 12 5.91 -4.47 2.32
CA HIS A 12 4.93 -3.49 1.85
C HIS A 12 3.93 -3.14 2.96
N LEU A 13 3.19 -2.06 2.72
CA LEU A 13 2.06 -1.66 3.56
C LEU A 13 0.76 -1.86 2.77
N GLY A 14 -0.24 -2.46 3.40
CA GLY A 14 -1.56 -2.59 2.81
C GLY A 14 -2.40 -1.34 3.07
N LEU A 15 -3.02 -0.79 2.04
CA LEU A 15 -3.85 0.41 2.14
C LEU A 15 -5.17 0.18 1.40
N PRO A 16 -6.25 -0.15 2.11
CA PRO A 16 -7.55 -0.29 1.47
C PRO A 16 -8.11 1.07 1.04
N THR A 17 -8.79 1.10 -0.09
CA THR A 17 -9.40 2.33 -0.59
C THR A 17 -10.69 2.03 -1.36
N ALA A 18 -11.67 2.93 -1.25
CA ALA A 18 -12.86 2.89 -2.09
C ALA A 18 -12.65 3.63 -3.42
N ALA A 19 -11.48 4.28 -3.62
CA ALA A 19 -11.17 5.09 -4.80
C ALA A 19 -9.73 4.81 -5.24
N LEU A 20 -9.51 3.64 -5.86
CA LEU A 20 -8.16 3.18 -6.20
C LEU A 20 -7.41 4.14 -7.13
N ASP A 21 -8.07 4.60 -8.20
CA ASP A 21 -7.41 5.46 -9.18
C ASP A 21 -7.00 6.81 -8.58
N GLU A 22 -7.85 7.38 -7.73
CA GLU A 22 -7.55 8.64 -7.04
C GLU A 22 -6.43 8.45 -6.02
N THR A 23 -6.43 7.33 -5.29
CA THR A 23 -5.39 7.00 -4.33
C THR A 23 -4.05 6.83 -5.02
N ALA A 24 -4.00 6.09 -6.12
CA ALA A 24 -2.78 5.90 -6.90
C ALA A 24 -2.28 7.23 -7.45
N ALA A 25 -3.16 8.07 -7.99
CA ALA A 25 -2.77 9.37 -8.52
C ALA A 25 -2.21 10.28 -7.41
N PHE A 26 -2.76 10.22 -6.22
CA PHE A 26 -2.24 10.97 -5.08
C PHE A 26 -0.79 10.60 -4.78
N TYR A 27 -0.50 9.32 -4.67
CA TYR A 27 0.87 8.86 -4.38
C TYR A 27 1.82 9.13 -5.55
N GLU A 28 1.33 9.00 -6.79
CA GLU A 28 2.13 9.36 -7.95
C GLU A 28 2.50 10.84 -7.94
N SER A 29 1.63 11.72 -7.44
CA SER A 29 1.92 13.14 -7.31
C SER A 29 3.04 13.42 -6.30
N LEU A 30 3.27 12.50 -5.37
CA LEU A 30 4.37 12.59 -4.39
C LEU A 30 5.67 11.97 -4.90
N GLY A 31 5.68 11.41 -6.10
CA GLY A 31 6.86 10.79 -6.68
C GLY A 31 6.87 9.27 -6.63
N PHE A 32 5.81 8.62 -6.17
CA PHE A 32 5.71 7.17 -6.23
C PHE A 32 5.53 6.71 -7.66
N VAL A 33 6.02 5.52 -7.95
CA VAL A 33 5.90 4.88 -9.26
C VAL A 33 4.93 3.71 -9.15
N ARG A 34 4.01 3.61 -10.09
CA ARG A 34 3.10 2.46 -10.19
C ARG A 34 3.89 1.27 -10.75
N ALA A 35 4.35 0.39 -9.86
CA ALA A 35 5.23 -0.71 -10.22
C ALA A 35 4.48 -1.91 -10.78
N HIS A 36 3.26 -2.15 -10.30
CA HIS A 36 2.48 -3.32 -10.71
C HIS A 36 1.00 -3.07 -10.43
N SER A 37 0.15 -3.57 -11.32
CA SER A 37 -1.31 -3.54 -11.15
C SER A 37 -1.87 -4.91 -11.49
N THR A 38 -2.82 -5.39 -10.71
CA THR A 38 -3.44 -6.69 -10.91
C THR A 38 -4.87 -6.67 -10.40
N VAL A 39 -5.55 -7.79 -10.60
CA VAL A 39 -6.92 -8.00 -10.10
C VAL A 39 -6.91 -9.25 -9.26
N ASN A 40 -7.50 -9.18 -8.07
CA ASN A 40 -7.66 -10.35 -7.21
C ASN A 40 -8.68 -11.30 -7.86
N PRO A 41 -8.30 -12.51 -8.27
CA PRO A 41 -9.21 -13.42 -8.97
C PRO A 41 -10.36 -13.92 -8.08
N GLY A 42 -10.19 -13.90 -6.76
CA GLY A 42 -11.23 -14.34 -5.84
C GLY A 42 -12.34 -13.33 -5.60
N THR A 43 -12.04 -12.04 -5.73
CA THR A 43 -12.98 -10.96 -5.41
C THR A 43 -13.29 -10.04 -6.59
N GLY A 44 -12.44 -10.02 -7.62
CA GLY A 44 -12.50 -9.06 -8.72
C GLY A 44 -12.01 -7.67 -8.34
N GLU A 45 -11.51 -7.47 -7.14
CA GLU A 45 -10.99 -6.19 -6.68
C GLU A 45 -9.63 -5.89 -7.30
N ARG A 46 -9.45 -4.64 -7.72
CA ARG A 46 -8.19 -4.21 -8.31
C ARG A 46 -7.16 -3.91 -7.22
N VAL A 47 -5.90 -4.18 -7.53
CA VAL A 47 -4.78 -3.98 -6.63
C VAL A 47 -3.68 -3.22 -7.39
N CYS A 48 -3.06 -2.25 -6.73
CA CYS A 48 -1.97 -1.47 -7.31
C CYS A 48 -0.81 -1.39 -6.32
N PHE A 49 0.40 -1.67 -6.80
CA PHE A 49 1.63 -1.53 -6.02
C PHE A 49 2.34 -0.25 -6.42
N LEU A 50 2.58 0.61 -5.44
CA LEU A 50 3.22 1.91 -5.61
C LEU A 50 4.55 1.91 -4.85
N THR A 51 5.63 2.29 -5.50
CA THR A 51 6.96 2.25 -4.89
C THR A 51 7.63 3.63 -4.90
N CYS A 52 8.36 3.90 -3.83
CA CYS A 52 9.20 5.09 -3.72
C CYS A 52 10.39 4.74 -2.84
N GLY A 53 11.59 4.70 -3.43
CA GLY A 53 12.77 4.25 -2.71
C GLY A 53 12.59 2.82 -2.21
N GLY A 54 12.82 2.60 -0.91
CA GLY A 54 12.60 1.31 -0.28
C GLY A 54 11.19 1.05 0.21
N LEU A 55 10.25 1.99 -0.03
CA LEU A 55 8.87 1.86 0.44
C LEU A 55 7.98 1.32 -0.67
N CYS A 56 7.15 0.35 -0.33
CA CYS A 56 6.13 -0.19 -1.23
C CYS A 56 4.76 -0.15 -0.55
N ILE A 57 3.78 0.42 -1.23
CA ILE A 57 2.39 0.45 -0.76
C ILE A 57 1.57 -0.43 -1.70
N GLU A 58 0.88 -1.42 -1.13
CA GLU A 58 -0.13 -2.19 -1.84
C GLU A 58 -1.48 -1.55 -1.52
N THR A 59 -2.04 -0.80 -2.48
CA THR A 59 -3.38 -0.26 -2.33
C THR A 59 -4.36 -1.13 -3.11
N TYR A 60 -5.51 -1.41 -2.51
CA TYR A 60 -6.49 -2.32 -3.08
C TYR A 60 -7.91 -1.83 -2.84
N GLU A 61 -8.78 -2.16 -3.77
CA GLU A 61 -10.19 -1.76 -3.70
C GLU A 61 -10.88 -2.39 -2.50
N CYS A 62 -11.58 -1.56 -1.75
CA CYS A 62 -12.37 -1.99 -0.60
C CYS A 62 -13.61 -1.11 -0.54
N ALA A 63 -14.79 -1.72 -0.55
CA ALA A 63 -16.06 -0.98 -0.58
C ALA A 63 -16.29 -0.15 0.70
N ALA A 64 -15.74 -0.59 1.83
CA ALA A 64 -15.96 0.04 3.13
C ALA A 64 -14.67 0.14 3.95
N PRO A 65 -13.69 0.98 3.53
CA PRO A 65 -12.49 1.17 4.33
C PRO A 65 -12.83 1.90 5.64
N ALA A 66 -12.01 1.68 6.66
CA ALA A 66 -12.30 2.20 8.01
C ALA A 66 -12.39 3.72 8.10
N ARG A 67 -11.66 4.46 7.28
CA ARG A 67 -11.66 5.94 7.23
C ARG A 67 -11.42 6.61 8.57
N ARG A 68 -10.64 5.98 9.44
CA ARG A 68 -10.30 6.47 10.77
C ARG A 68 -8.95 5.90 11.18
N PRO A 69 -8.25 6.49 12.15
CA PRO A 69 -7.04 5.90 12.69
C PRO A 69 -7.31 4.49 13.22
N GLY A 70 -6.40 3.57 12.93
CA GLY A 70 -6.41 2.19 13.43
C GLY A 70 -5.26 1.96 14.37
N ALA A 71 -4.73 0.72 14.41
CA ALA A 71 -3.57 0.37 15.22
C ALA A 71 -2.33 1.15 14.79
N ILE A 72 -2.20 1.44 13.49
CA ILE A 72 -1.17 2.33 12.95
C ILE A 72 -1.90 3.58 12.46
N ASP A 73 -1.73 4.70 13.16
CA ASP A 73 -2.45 5.92 12.83
C ASP A 73 -1.66 6.87 11.92
N HIS A 74 -0.35 6.68 11.83
CA HIS A 74 0.48 7.40 10.86
C HIS A 74 1.79 6.65 10.64
N LEU A 75 2.46 7.00 9.55
CA LEU A 75 3.78 6.48 9.22
C LEU A 75 4.65 7.67 8.80
N ASP A 76 5.78 7.83 9.46
CA ASP A 76 6.74 8.86 9.10
C ASP A 76 7.70 8.29 8.05
N LEU A 77 7.93 9.09 7.01
CA LEU A 77 8.92 8.76 6.00
C LEU A 77 10.20 9.52 6.28
N ASP A 78 11.30 8.79 6.33
CA ASP A 78 12.61 9.35 6.52
C ASP A 78 13.11 9.87 5.17
N VAL A 79 13.36 11.15 5.07
CA VAL A 79 13.75 11.79 3.81
C VAL A 79 15.06 12.55 3.91
#